data_59309be2c926c72c24fd90d28e0a08d4
#
_entry.id   59309be2c926c72c24fd90d28e0a08d4
#
_cell.length_a   1.000
_cell.length_b   1.000
_cell.length_c   1.000
_cell.angle_alpha   90.00
_cell.angle_beta   90.00
_cell.angle_gamma   90.00
#
_symmetry.space_group_name_H-M   'P 1'
#
loop_
_entity.id
_entity.type
_entity.pdbx_description
1 polymer ?
#
loop_
_entity_poly.entity_id
_entity_poly.type
_entity_poly.pdbx_seq_one_letter_code
_entity_poly.pdbx_strand_id
1 'polypeptide(L)'
;MAAQPPAPVPPGTPGAAPDGPPQGAYAADDPYAPQEGYVPQDGYGLQAGQALQGVPAPQERLNPEVRVRTRARPYARLTYGTGPQGTLPQDELPADYTPTERDIPVVGPDGTPAAYTDTLVDQPAVDLQQVGEGEGGGPLYVVGDVHGYYDELRAALFAEGLIDAEGHWAAGNTRLWFLGDFTDRGPDGIGVIDLVMQLSAEAAAAGGYCKALMGNHELLLLGAKRFGDTPVQSGAGTASFQAAWLLNGGQKTDMDRLQDHHLQWMARLDAVTQEDGHLLLHSDTTAYLDYGDSIEAVNDAVHEVLTRSDANEVWDLFRKLTKRFAFRDESGPQAVRELLATYGGERIVHGHSPIPYLLGEVGTEDGEGEDTVVEEPHVYADGLAVAMDGGVTMAGKLLVVQLPLTV
;
A
#
# COMPACT_ATOMS: atom_id res chain seq x y z
N MET A 1 74.27 -8.33 -41.21
CA MET A 1 73.42 -9.54 -40.96
C MET A 1 72.00 -9.11 -41.00
N ALA A 2 71.31 -9.34 -42.09
CA ALA A 2 69.98 -8.94 -42.35
C ALA A 2 69.05 -10.14 -41.96
N ALA A 3 68.03 -9.90 -41.20
CA ALA A 3 67.04 -10.91 -40.80
C ALA A 3 66.03 -11.17 -41.92
N GLN A 4 65.73 -12.45 -42.19
CA GLN A 4 64.79 -12.90 -43.19
C GLN A 4 63.37 -12.63 -42.75
N PRO A 5 62.42 -12.37 -43.69
CA PRO A 5 60.97 -12.27 -43.38
C PRO A 5 60.34 -13.64 -43.25
N PRO A 6 59.25 -13.76 -42.47
CA PRO A 6 58.52 -15.02 -42.29
C PRO A 6 57.65 -15.39 -43.52
N ALA A 7 57.45 -16.68 -43.71
CA ALA A 7 56.70 -17.33 -44.79
C ALA A 7 55.18 -17.12 -44.76
N PRO A 8 54.47 -17.20 -45.89
CA PRO A 8 53.04 -16.96 -45.98
C PRO A 8 52.19 -18.14 -45.44
N VAL A 9 51.09 -17.80 -44.79
CA VAL A 9 50.07 -18.73 -44.26
C VAL A 9 49.08 -19.12 -45.36
N PRO A 10 48.67 -20.38 -45.50
CA PRO A 10 47.67 -20.82 -46.47
C PRO A 10 46.23 -20.42 -46.13
N PRO A 11 45.32 -20.33 -47.13
CA PRO A 11 43.97 -19.88 -46.94
C PRO A 11 43.10 -20.96 -46.22
N GLY A 12 42.46 -20.55 -45.11
CA GLY A 12 41.52 -21.35 -44.34
C GLY A 12 40.09 -21.35 -44.91
N THR A 13 39.48 -22.47 -44.86
CA THR A 13 38.08 -22.81 -45.18
C THR A 13 37.04 -21.97 -44.44
N PRO A 14 35.87 -21.66 -45.03
CA PRO A 14 34.80 -20.98 -44.34
C PRO A 14 34.03 -21.92 -43.44
N GLY A 15 33.95 -21.64 -42.19
CA GLY A 15 33.19 -22.44 -41.23
C GLY A 15 32.72 -21.65 -40.05
N ALA A 16 31.42 -21.74 -39.81
CA ALA A 16 30.67 -21.53 -38.56
C ALA A 16 30.60 -20.10 -38.00
N ALA A 17 29.37 -19.65 -37.79
CA ALA A 17 28.94 -18.52 -37.04
C ALA A 17 29.47 -18.54 -35.57
N PRO A 18 29.75 -17.41 -34.96
CA PRO A 18 30.17 -17.37 -33.55
C PRO A 18 29.04 -17.74 -32.62
N ASP A 19 29.37 -18.67 -31.75
CA ASP A 19 28.55 -19.06 -30.57
C ASP A 19 28.23 -17.80 -29.76
N GLY A 20 26.98 -17.77 -29.26
CA GLY A 20 26.49 -16.75 -28.31
C GLY A 20 27.27 -16.80 -27.00
N PRO A 21 27.14 -15.76 -26.16
CA PRO A 21 27.84 -15.68 -24.89
C PRO A 21 27.47 -16.84 -23.97
N PRO A 22 28.35 -17.27 -23.05
CA PRO A 22 28.12 -18.43 -22.22
C PRO A 22 26.90 -18.22 -21.34
N GLN A 23 25.93 -19.15 -21.44
CA GLN A 23 24.87 -19.31 -20.48
C GLN A 23 25.50 -19.83 -19.16
N GLY A 24 25.42 -19.02 -18.14
CA GLY A 24 25.81 -19.46 -16.81
C GLY A 24 26.22 -18.32 -15.91
N ALA A 25 25.25 -17.69 -15.25
CA ALA A 25 25.34 -17.04 -13.96
C ALA A 25 24.29 -15.91 -13.82
N TYR A 26 23.02 -16.24 -13.79
CA TYR A 26 21.94 -15.42 -13.18
C TYR A 26 20.70 -16.33 -13.04
N ALA A 27 20.80 -17.31 -12.15
CA ALA A 27 19.67 -18.13 -11.73
C ALA A 27 19.88 -18.53 -10.26
N ALA A 28 19.80 -17.55 -9.40
CA ALA A 28 19.50 -17.68 -7.97
C ALA A 28 18.96 -16.31 -7.56
N ASP A 29 17.74 -16.32 -6.99
CA ASP A 29 17.07 -15.19 -6.36
C ASP A 29 16.09 -14.38 -7.23
N ASP A 30 15.23 -15.06 -8.02
CA ASP A 30 13.93 -14.51 -8.38
C ASP A 30 12.86 -15.24 -7.52
N PRO A 31 12.32 -14.60 -6.46
CA PRO A 31 11.30 -15.22 -5.61
C PRO A 31 9.97 -15.48 -6.34
N TYR A 32 9.86 -15.08 -7.59
CA TYR A 32 8.70 -15.27 -8.46
C TYR A 32 8.97 -16.20 -9.65
N ALA A 33 10.11 -16.90 -9.70
CA ALA A 33 10.27 -17.96 -10.67
C ALA A 33 9.27 -19.09 -10.34
N PRO A 34 8.45 -19.58 -11.30
CA PRO A 34 7.58 -20.71 -11.04
C PRO A 34 8.45 -21.89 -10.65
N GLN A 35 8.34 -22.34 -9.40
CA GLN A 35 8.94 -23.59 -8.97
C GLN A 35 8.19 -24.70 -9.69
N GLU A 36 8.85 -25.39 -10.59
CA GLU A 36 8.34 -26.63 -11.16
C GLU A 36 8.18 -27.65 -10.03
N GLY A 37 6.94 -27.85 -9.58
CA GLY A 37 6.63 -28.90 -8.62
C GLY A 37 5.74 -28.55 -7.44
N TYR A 38 5.32 -27.28 -7.26
CA TYR A 38 4.41 -26.97 -6.17
C TYR A 38 2.97 -27.35 -6.53
N VAL A 39 2.52 -28.49 -6.04
CA VAL A 39 1.11 -28.88 -5.95
C VAL A 39 0.63 -28.48 -4.56
N PRO A 40 -0.36 -27.59 -4.40
CA PRO A 40 -0.91 -27.28 -3.10
C PRO A 40 -1.53 -28.54 -2.49
N GLN A 41 -1.00 -29.01 -1.37
CA GLN A 41 -1.63 -30.04 -0.56
C GLN A 41 -2.60 -29.37 0.44
N ASP A 42 -3.71 -28.86 -0.03
CA ASP A 42 -4.87 -28.63 0.80
C ASP A 42 -6.03 -29.42 0.23
N GLY A 43 -6.15 -30.62 0.81
CA GLY A 43 -7.17 -31.57 0.49
C GLY A 43 -8.53 -31.18 1.04
N TYR A 44 -9.38 -30.62 0.19
CA TYR A 44 -10.81 -30.88 0.21
C TYR A 44 -11.23 -31.39 -1.14
N GLY A 45 -10.92 -32.68 -1.37
CA GLY A 45 -11.41 -33.43 -2.50
C GLY A 45 -12.92 -33.64 -2.37
N LEU A 46 -13.69 -32.92 -3.16
CA LEU A 46 -15.07 -33.29 -3.46
C LEU A 46 -15.03 -34.42 -4.47
N GLN A 47 -15.21 -35.69 -4.00
CA GLN A 47 -15.52 -36.80 -4.83
C GLN A 47 -16.91 -36.59 -5.44
N ALA A 48 -16.96 -36.49 -6.77
CA ALA A 48 -18.17 -36.60 -7.55
C ALA A 48 -18.67 -38.06 -7.51
N GLY A 49 -19.91 -38.25 -7.07
CA GLY A 49 -20.67 -39.46 -7.39
C GLY A 49 -21.17 -40.23 -6.19
N GLN A 50 -22.25 -39.80 -5.56
CA GLN A 50 -23.33 -40.72 -5.14
C GLN A 50 -24.62 -39.87 -4.88
N ALA A 51 -25.63 -40.19 -5.67
CA ALA A 51 -26.98 -39.67 -5.53
C ALA A 51 -27.60 -40.19 -4.24
N LEU A 52 -28.01 -39.31 -3.32
CA LEU A 52 -28.93 -39.62 -2.24
C LEU A 52 -30.24 -38.89 -2.49
N GLN A 53 -31.29 -39.72 -2.68
CA GLN A 53 -32.69 -39.33 -2.77
C GLN A 53 -33.19 -38.90 -1.39
N GLY A 54 -33.97 -37.81 -1.35
CA GLY A 54 -35.07 -37.62 -0.45
C GLY A 54 -34.79 -36.91 0.87
N VAL A 55 -34.83 -35.56 0.88
CA VAL A 55 -35.24 -34.77 2.03
C VAL A 55 -36.17 -33.66 1.51
N PRO A 56 -37.40 -33.46 2.08
CA PRO A 56 -38.33 -32.46 1.59
C PRO A 56 -37.92 -31.05 2.04
N ALA A 57 -38.14 -30.09 1.14
CA ALA A 57 -37.90 -28.65 1.37
C ALA A 57 -38.76 -28.07 2.49
N PRO A 58 -38.26 -27.10 3.27
CA PRO A 58 -39.09 -26.34 4.20
C PRO A 58 -39.97 -25.35 3.44
N GLN A 59 -41.27 -25.35 3.79
CA GLN A 59 -42.28 -24.43 3.28
C GLN A 59 -42.01 -22.98 3.73
N GLU A 60 -41.94 -22.10 2.75
CA GLU A 60 -41.99 -20.64 2.94
C GLU A 60 -43.30 -20.22 3.58
N ARG A 61 -43.21 -19.54 4.73
CA ARG A 61 -44.31 -18.75 5.26
C ARG A 61 -44.26 -17.36 4.70
N LEU A 62 -45.14 -17.06 3.81
CA LEU A 62 -45.43 -15.71 3.31
C LEU A 62 -45.93 -14.82 4.45
N ASN A 63 -45.30 -13.70 4.69
CA ASN A 63 -45.81 -12.63 5.52
C ASN A 63 -46.07 -11.40 4.64
N PRO A 64 -47.20 -10.66 4.82
CA PRO A 64 -47.73 -9.76 3.81
C PRO A 64 -47.08 -8.36 3.80
N GLU A 65 -46.92 -7.91 2.59
CA GLU A 65 -46.89 -6.54 2.05
C GLU A 65 -46.60 -5.34 2.98
N VAL A 66 -45.37 -4.81 2.86
CA VAL A 66 -45.13 -3.37 2.97
C VAL A 66 -44.72 -2.85 1.59
N ARG A 67 -45.68 -2.17 0.95
CA ARG A 67 -45.40 -1.47 -0.35
C ARG A 67 -44.63 -0.18 -0.09
N VAL A 68 -43.32 -0.20 -0.33
CA VAL A 68 -42.55 1.03 -0.50
C VAL A 68 -42.56 1.38 -1.99
N ARG A 69 -43.27 2.46 -2.34
CA ARG A 69 -43.25 3.03 -3.70
C ARG A 69 -41.95 3.80 -3.90
N THR A 70 -40.95 3.19 -4.50
CA THR A 70 -39.80 3.91 -5.06
C THR A 70 -40.18 4.43 -6.46
N ARG A 71 -40.39 5.72 -6.58
CA ARG A 71 -40.41 6.41 -7.86
C ARG A 71 -38.97 6.72 -8.26
N ALA A 72 -38.40 5.95 -9.18
CA ALA A 72 -37.21 6.34 -9.90
C ALA A 72 -37.55 7.51 -10.84
N ARG A 73 -36.91 8.65 -10.68
CA ARG A 73 -36.87 9.72 -11.69
C ARG A 73 -35.58 9.57 -12.51
N PRO A 74 -35.64 9.72 -13.83
CA PRO A 74 -34.46 9.67 -14.69
C PRO A 74 -33.63 10.94 -14.51
N TYR A 75 -32.33 10.79 -14.29
CA TYR A 75 -31.37 11.88 -14.32
C TYR A 75 -31.19 12.37 -15.74
N ALA A 76 -31.54 13.64 -16.00
CA ALA A 76 -31.18 14.34 -17.22
C ALA A 76 -29.66 14.66 -17.19
N ARG A 77 -28.98 14.23 -18.24
CA ARG A 77 -27.53 14.47 -18.46
C ARG A 77 -27.38 15.93 -18.91
N LEU A 78 -26.87 16.80 -18.02
CA LEU A 78 -26.47 18.16 -18.39
C LEU A 78 -25.10 18.11 -19.06
N THR A 79 -25.06 18.42 -20.35
CA THR A 79 -23.84 18.68 -21.11
C THR A 79 -23.44 20.14 -20.91
N TYR A 80 -22.31 20.39 -20.29
CA TYR A 80 -21.74 21.74 -20.19
C TYR A 80 -21.11 22.13 -21.52
N GLY A 81 -21.70 23.13 -22.16
CA GLY A 81 -21.12 23.84 -23.30
C GLY A 81 -20.26 24.99 -22.80
N THR A 82 -19.01 25.05 -23.25
CA THR A 82 -18.12 26.20 -23.04
C THR A 82 -18.55 27.40 -23.85
N GLY A 83 -19.08 28.46 -23.19
CA GLY A 83 -19.35 29.78 -23.76
C GLY A 83 -19.23 30.86 -22.69
N PRO A 84 -18.94 32.12 -23.05
CA PRO A 84 -18.49 33.12 -22.09
C PRO A 84 -19.65 33.62 -21.21
N GLN A 85 -19.29 33.81 -19.95
CA GLN A 85 -20.01 34.45 -18.86
C GLN A 85 -21.41 35.05 -19.20
N GLY A 86 -22.45 34.34 -18.82
CA GLY A 86 -23.80 34.83 -18.77
C GLY A 86 -24.46 34.37 -17.47
N THR A 87 -24.91 35.30 -16.66
CA THR A 87 -25.81 35.07 -15.53
C THR A 87 -27.02 34.27 -15.99
N LEU A 88 -27.33 33.15 -15.37
CA LEU A 88 -28.56 32.39 -15.61
C LEU A 88 -29.76 33.28 -15.26
N PRO A 89 -30.80 33.32 -16.09
CA PRO A 89 -32.03 34.04 -15.76
C PRO A 89 -32.68 33.40 -14.52
N GLN A 90 -33.16 34.21 -13.60
CA GLN A 90 -33.82 33.76 -12.36
C GLN A 90 -35.12 32.96 -12.59
N ASP A 91 -35.62 32.91 -13.81
CA ASP A 91 -36.92 32.29 -14.13
C ASP A 91 -36.85 30.78 -14.41
N GLU A 92 -35.67 30.17 -14.36
CA GLU A 92 -35.48 28.71 -14.65
C GLU A 92 -35.20 27.82 -13.43
N LEU A 93 -35.27 28.36 -12.24
CA LEU A 93 -35.04 27.54 -11.04
C LEU A 93 -36.32 26.76 -10.65
N PRO A 94 -36.21 25.48 -10.26
CA PRO A 94 -37.35 24.72 -9.77
C PRO A 94 -37.98 25.36 -8.54
N ALA A 95 -39.32 25.30 -8.42
CA ALA A 95 -40.05 25.91 -7.31
C ALA A 95 -39.68 25.37 -5.89
N ASP A 96 -38.93 24.29 -5.81
CA ASP A 96 -38.41 23.65 -4.62
C ASP A 96 -36.90 23.84 -4.43
N TYR A 97 -36.26 24.73 -5.21
CA TYR A 97 -34.86 25.03 -5.10
C TYR A 97 -34.57 25.92 -3.86
N THR A 98 -33.73 25.45 -2.98
CA THR A 98 -33.19 26.23 -1.84
C THR A 98 -31.74 26.56 -2.17
N PRO A 99 -31.38 27.85 -2.37
CA PRO A 99 -30.00 28.24 -2.63
C PRO A 99 -29.07 27.81 -1.49
N THR A 100 -27.91 27.29 -1.85
CA THR A 100 -26.82 27.06 -0.88
C THR A 100 -26.06 28.36 -0.65
N GLU A 101 -25.24 28.45 0.41
CA GLU A 101 -24.42 29.66 0.68
C GLU A 101 -23.58 30.13 -0.53
N ARG A 102 -23.25 29.24 -1.45
CA ARG A 102 -22.51 29.54 -2.68
C ARG A 102 -23.33 30.24 -3.75
N ASP A 103 -24.66 30.10 -3.68
CA ASP A 103 -25.60 30.63 -4.67
C ASP A 103 -26.21 31.97 -4.23
N ILE A 104 -25.92 32.43 -3.01
CA ILE A 104 -26.40 33.71 -2.48
C ILE A 104 -25.44 34.82 -2.95
N PRO A 105 -25.88 35.75 -3.80
CA PRO A 105 -25.03 36.86 -4.21
C PRO A 105 -24.75 37.76 -2.99
N VAL A 106 -23.47 37.97 -2.69
CA VAL A 106 -23.07 38.92 -1.66
C VAL A 106 -23.27 40.32 -2.22
N VAL A 107 -24.26 41.05 -1.69
CA VAL A 107 -24.55 42.48 -2.02
C VAL A 107 -23.99 43.38 -0.96
N GLY A 108 -23.31 44.45 -1.37
CA GLY A 108 -22.86 45.51 -0.48
C GLY A 108 -24.02 46.31 0.12
N PRO A 109 -23.78 47.17 1.11
CA PRO A 109 -24.81 47.99 1.76
C PRO A 109 -25.57 48.96 0.84
N ASP A 110 -25.08 49.18 -0.37
CA ASP A 110 -25.63 50.01 -1.44
C ASP A 110 -26.42 49.21 -2.48
N GLY A 111 -26.62 47.89 -2.29
CA GLY A 111 -27.35 47.02 -3.18
C GLY A 111 -26.60 46.61 -4.46
N THR A 112 -25.33 46.95 -4.61
CA THR A 112 -24.48 46.52 -5.71
C THR A 112 -23.87 45.15 -5.43
N PRO A 113 -23.70 44.24 -6.46
CA PRO A 113 -22.97 43.02 -6.25
C PRO A 113 -21.55 43.35 -5.77
N ALA A 114 -21.19 42.88 -4.56
CA ALA A 114 -19.83 42.99 -4.08
C ALA A 114 -18.94 42.20 -5.05
N ALA A 115 -18.00 42.91 -5.70
CA ALA A 115 -16.90 42.20 -6.35
C ALA A 115 -16.23 41.35 -5.26
N TYR A 116 -15.92 40.07 -5.57
CA TYR A 116 -15.14 39.21 -4.71
C TYR A 116 -13.81 39.91 -4.46
N THR A 117 -13.77 40.73 -3.43
CA THR A 117 -12.52 41.07 -2.78
C THR A 117 -12.26 39.88 -1.89
N ASP A 118 -11.15 39.15 -2.16
CA ASP A 118 -10.57 38.25 -1.19
C ASP A 118 -10.63 38.94 0.16
N THR A 119 -11.61 38.60 0.98
CA THR A 119 -11.51 38.78 2.40
C THR A 119 -10.47 37.77 2.85
N LEU A 120 -9.21 38.13 2.65
CA LEU A 120 -8.17 37.71 3.56
C LEU A 120 -8.67 38.13 4.93
N VAL A 121 -9.40 37.23 5.61
CA VAL A 121 -9.48 37.27 7.04
C VAL A 121 -8.01 37.25 7.43
N ASP A 122 -7.55 38.37 7.96
CA ASP A 122 -6.24 38.46 8.60
C ASP A 122 -6.31 37.53 9.81
N GLN A 123 -6.22 36.23 9.50
CA GLN A 123 -5.83 35.25 10.49
C GLN A 123 -4.43 35.68 10.84
N PRO A 124 -4.17 35.99 12.12
CA PRO A 124 -2.80 36.28 12.54
C PRO A 124 -1.97 35.15 11.93
N ALA A 125 -1.01 35.49 11.09
CA ALA A 125 -0.07 34.54 10.56
C ALA A 125 0.44 33.79 11.77
N VAL A 126 -0.03 32.54 11.94
CA VAL A 126 0.56 31.64 12.92
C VAL A 126 1.95 31.46 12.36
N ASP A 127 2.90 32.14 13.02
CA ASP A 127 4.31 32.02 12.67
C ASP A 127 4.68 30.56 12.92
N LEU A 128 4.67 29.76 11.86
CA LEU A 128 5.06 28.35 11.90
C LEU A 128 6.51 28.15 12.36
N GLN A 129 7.27 29.26 12.49
CA GLN A 129 8.61 29.28 13.07
C GLN A 129 8.61 29.49 14.61
N GLN A 130 7.44 29.72 15.23
CA GLN A 130 7.28 29.78 16.70
C GLN A 130 6.52 28.61 17.29
N VAL A 131 6.40 27.49 16.59
CA VAL A 131 6.19 26.20 17.27
C VAL A 131 7.52 25.89 17.94
N GLY A 132 7.60 26.24 19.22
CA GLY A 132 8.82 26.14 20.01
C GLY A 132 9.39 24.73 19.96
N GLU A 133 10.69 24.67 19.83
CA GLU A 133 11.52 23.55 20.26
C GLU A 133 11.26 23.31 21.76
N GLY A 134 10.12 22.68 22.12
CA GLY A 134 9.81 22.56 23.53
C GLY A 134 8.56 21.81 23.94
N GLU A 135 7.69 21.34 23.04
CA GLU A 135 6.70 20.33 23.39
C GLU A 135 6.72 19.27 22.30
N GLY A 136 7.40 18.15 22.55
CA GLY A 136 7.44 17.00 21.67
C GLY A 136 6.02 16.58 21.28
N GLY A 137 5.79 16.24 20.02
CA GLY A 137 4.53 15.65 19.59
C GLY A 137 4.16 14.49 20.52
N GLY A 138 2.87 14.12 20.56
CA GLY A 138 2.43 12.97 21.37
C GLY A 138 3.21 11.69 21.05
N PRO A 139 3.03 10.61 21.81
CA PRO A 139 3.72 9.35 21.60
C PRO A 139 3.63 8.89 20.13
N LEU A 140 4.71 8.32 19.60
CA LEU A 140 4.76 7.77 18.25
C LEU A 140 4.57 6.25 18.31
N TYR A 141 3.57 5.74 17.61
CA TYR A 141 3.33 4.31 17.44
C TYR A 141 3.46 3.90 15.98
N VAL A 142 3.88 2.66 15.77
CA VAL A 142 3.99 2.06 14.42
C VAL A 142 3.32 0.68 14.41
N VAL A 143 2.59 0.40 13.33
CA VAL A 143 1.90 -0.86 13.05
C VAL A 143 2.58 -1.55 11.88
N GLY A 144 2.90 -2.84 12.03
CA GLY A 144 3.39 -3.70 10.95
C GLY A 144 2.29 -4.11 9.97
N ASP A 145 2.60 -5.12 9.16
CA ASP A 145 1.73 -5.62 8.09
C ASP A 145 0.43 -6.23 8.65
N VAL A 146 -0.71 -5.83 8.09
CA VAL A 146 -2.04 -6.20 8.62
C VAL A 146 -2.69 -7.30 7.80
N HIS A 147 -2.57 -7.26 6.46
CA HIS A 147 -3.05 -8.28 5.54
C HIS A 147 -4.51 -8.72 5.77
N GLY A 148 -5.43 -7.78 5.98
CA GLY A 148 -6.85 -8.08 6.13
C GLY A 148 -7.25 -8.75 7.45
N TYR A 149 -6.34 -8.88 8.42
CA TYR A 149 -6.62 -9.39 9.76
C TYR A 149 -7.23 -8.30 10.65
N TYR A 150 -8.46 -7.94 10.33
CA TYR A 150 -9.19 -6.82 10.95
C TYR A 150 -9.40 -6.95 12.45
N ASP A 151 -9.78 -8.14 12.92
CA ASP A 151 -10.04 -8.37 14.33
C ASP A 151 -8.76 -8.33 15.17
N GLU A 152 -7.66 -8.86 14.63
CA GLU A 152 -6.32 -8.80 15.22
C GLU A 152 -5.82 -7.36 15.30
N LEU A 153 -6.05 -6.56 14.24
CA LEU A 153 -5.72 -5.14 14.24
C LEU A 153 -6.46 -4.39 15.35
N ARG A 154 -7.77 -4.58 15.43
CA ARG A 154 -8.57 -3.94 16.49
C ARG A 154 -8.11 -4.37 17.89
N ALA A 155 -7.83 -5.65 18.07
CA ALA A 155 -7.35 -6.17 19.35
C ALA A 155 -5.99 -5.57 19.73
N ALA A 156 -5.05 -5.46 18.78
CA ALA A 156 -3.73 -4.89 19.02
C ALA A 156 -3.81 -3.39 19.32
N LEU A 157 -4.56 -2.62 18.54
CA LEU A 157 -4.75 -1.18 18.79
C LEU A 157 -5.45 -0.91 20.14
N PHE A 158 -6.43 -1.74 20.49
CA PHE A 158 -7.11 -1.63 21.80
C PHE A 158 -6.19 -1.97 22.97
N ALA A 159 -5.34 -2.98 22.84
CA ALA A 159 -4.37 -3.38 23.86
C ALA A 159 -3.38 -2.25 24.17
N GLU A 160 -2.98 -1.48 23.15
CA GLU A 160 -2.11 -0.30 23.29
C GLU A 160 -2.87 0.98 23.70
N GLY A 161 -4.21 0.91 23.87
CA GLY A 161 -5.04 2.05 24.24
C GLY A 161 -5.18 3.11 23.14
N LEU A 162 -4.93 2.73 21.88
CA LEU A 162 -5.04 3.63 20.74
C LEU A 162 -6.49 3.82 20.29
N ILE A 163 -7.31 2.81 20.48
CA ILE A 163 -8.76 2.84 20.24
C ILE A 163 -9.55 2.39 21.45
N ASP A 164 -10.83 2.77 21.53
CA ASP A 164 -11.77 2.26 22.51
C ASP A 164 -12.40 0.92 22.09
N ALA A 165 -13.30 0.38 22.93
CA ALA A 165 -13.97 -0.89 22.67
C ALA A 165 -14.86 -0.86 21.42
N GLU A 166 -15.37 0.29 21.05
CA GLU A 166 -16.19 0.54 19.86
C GLU A 166 -15.34 0.66 18.59
N GLY A 167 -14.02 0.89 18.73
CA GLY A 167 -13.06 1.03 17.64
C GLY A 167 -12.79 2.50 17.23
N HIS A 168 -13.13 3.45 18.09
CA HIS A 168 -12.87 4.86 17.88
C HIS A 168 -11.53 5.30 18.50
N TRP A 169 -10.94 6.34 17.96
CA TRP A 169 -9.68 6.89 18.46
C TRP A 169 -9.78 7.34 19.93
N ALA A 170 -8.91 6.81 20.78
CA ALA A 170 -8.89 7.08 22.22
C ALA A 170 -7.56 7.69 22.72
N ALA A 171 -6.57 7.87 21.82
CA ALA A 171 -5.20 8.16 22.19
C ALA A 171 -4.82 9.67 22.15
N GLY A 172 -5.80 10.58 22.04
CA GLY A 172 -5.55 12.02 22.06
C GLY A 172 -4.58 12.47 20.98
N ASN A 173 -3.47 13.14 21.36
CA ASN A 173 -2.46 13.67 20.45
C ASN A 173 -1.40 12.66 20.00
N THR A 174 -1.62 11.36 20.21
CA THR A 174 -0.74 10.29 19.74
C THR A 174 -0.59 10.30 18.23
N ARG A 175 0.59 9.93 17.76
CA ARG A 175 0.97 9.81 16.35
C ARG A 175 1.05 8.32 15.99
N LEU A 176 0.31 7.89 14.99
CA LEU A 176 0.26 6.50 14.55
C LEU A 176 0.65 6.40 13.08
N TRP A 177 1.56 5.48 12.75
CA TRP A 177 1.93 5.13 11.40
C TRP A 177 1.70 3.65 11.13
N PHE A 178 1.07 3.36 9.99
CA PHE A 178 1.00 2.02 9.40
C PHE A 178 2.07 1.89 8.32
N LEU A 179 2.77 0.76 8.29
CA LEU A 179 3.86 0.52 7.34
C LEU A 179 3.39 -0.03 5.99
N GLY A 180 2.08 -0.18 5.77
CA GLY A 180 1.49 -0.71 4.53
C GLY A 180 0.96 -2.13 4.68
N ASP A 181 0.61 -2.75 3.55
CA ASP A 181 0.05 -4.09 3.43
C ASP A 181 -1.22 -4.30 4.25
N PHE A 182 -2.26 -3.54 3.89
CA PHE A 182 -3.57 -3.59 4.56
C PHE A 182 -4.44 -4.75 4.08
N THR A 183 -4.26 -5.16 2.83
CA THR A 183 -5.14 -6.08 2.11
C THR A 183 -4.49 -7.41 1.82
N ASP A 184 -5.27 -8.31 1.22
CA ASP A 184 -4.90 -9.65 0.82
C ASP A 184 -4.64 -10.62 1.98
N ARG A 185 -4.67 -11.92 1.71
CA ARG A 185 -4.45 -13.05 2.62
C ARG A 185 -5.54 -13.22 3.69
N GLY A 186 -5.79 -12.22 4.50
CA GLY A 186 -6.80 -12.24 5.57
C GLY A 186 -8.22 -11.95 5.08
N PRO A 187 -9.21 -12.05 5.99
CA PRO A 187 -10.62 -12.08 5.60
C PRO A 187 -11.24 -10.72 5.23
N ASP A 188 -10.67 -9.58 5.68
CA ASP A 188 -11.31 -8.27 5.53
C ASP A 188 -10.31 -7.11 5.33
N GLY A 189 -9.65 -7.08 4.18
CA GLY A 189 -8.72 -6.01 3.82
C GLY A 189 -9.41 -4.65 3.64
N ILE A 190 -10.61 -4.62 3.08
CA ILE A 190 -11.35 -3.36 2.93
C ILE A 190 -11.82 -2.82 4.28
N GLY A 191 -12.20 -3.69 5.22
CA GLY A 191 -12.50 -3.27 6.59
C GLY A 191 -11.29 -2.66 7.30
N VAL A 192 -10.09 -3.18 7.05
CA VAL A 192 -8.83 -2.59 7.55
C VAL A 192 -8.63 -1.19 6.98
N ILE A 193 -8.76 -0.99 5.67
CA ILE A 193 -8.64 0.33 5.03
C ILE A 193 -9.68 1.30 5.59
N ASP A 194 -10.94 0.87 5.71
CA ASP A 194 -12.02 1.70 6.26
C ASP A 194 -11.69 2.17 7.69
N LEU A 195 -11.18 1.26 8.54
CA LEU A 195 -10.75 1.60 9.90
C LEU A 195 -9.60 2.61 9.90
N VAL A 196 -8.56 2.41 9.09
CA VAL A 196 -7.43 3.33 9.02
C VAL A 196 -7.87 4.72 8.56
N MET A 197 -8.77 4.81 7.57
CA MET A 197 -9.36 6.07 7.11
C MET A 197 -10.19 6.75 8.21
N GLN A 198 -10.99 5.99 8.97
CA GLN A 198 -11.74 6.49 10.12
C GLN A 198 -10.80 7.05 11.18
N LEU A 199 -9.81 6.26 11.60
CA LEU A 199 -8.83 6.66 12.62
C LEU A 199 -8.02 7.88 12.20
N SER A 200 -7.72 8.04 10.90
CA SER A 200 -7.03 9.23 10.38
C SER A 200 -7.83 10.51 10.63
N ALA A 201 -9.15 10.48 10.40
CA ALA A 201 -10.03 11.61 10.66
C ALA A 201 -10.19 11.90 12.16
N GLU A 202 -10.39 10.85 12.96
CA GLU A 202 -10.62 10.97 14.41
C GLU A 202 -9.37 11.43 15.15
N ALA A 203 -8.19 10.89 14.81
CA ALA A 203 -6.92 11.31 15.39
C ALA A 203 -6.60 12.78 15.10
N ALA A 204 -6.83 13.23 13.86
CA ALA A 204 -6.65 14.62 13.48
C ALA A 204 -7.58 15.55 14.30
N ALA A 205 -8.82 15.16 14.53
CA ALA A 205 -9.76 15.90 15.36
C ALA A 205 -9.34 15.96 16.85
N ALA A 206 -8.58 14.95 17.31
CA ALA A 206 -8.05 14.87 18.67
C ALA A 206 -6.67 15.54 18.86
N GLY A 207 -6.09 16.11 17.81
CA GLY A 207 -4.78 16.78 17.84
C GLY A 207 -3.58 15.86 17.67
N GLY A 208 -3.83 14.58 17.29
CA GLY A 208 -2.84 13.62 16.86
C GLY A 208 -2.91 13.38 15.35
N TYR A 209 -2.44 12.22 14.91
CA TYR A 209 -2.66 11.74 13.55
C TYR A 209 -2.57 10.22 13.45
N CYS A 210 -3.23 9.69 12.44
CA CYS A 210 -3.09 8.31 11.98
C CYS A 210 -2.79 8.36 10.48
N LYS A 211 -1.60 7.91 10.08
CA LYS A 211 -1.09 7.94 8.71
C LYS A 211 -0.63 6.55 8.28
N ALA A 212 -0.36 6.40 6.99
CA ALA A 212 -0.03 5.11 6.41
C ALA A 212 0.97 5.26 5.26
N LEU A 213 1.80 4.24 5.06
CA LEU A 213 2.68 4.09 3.91
C LEU A 213 2.08 3.13 2.88
N MET A 214 2.55 3.26 1.65
CA MET A 214 2.24 2.37 0.54
C MET A 214 2.97 1.04 0.73
N GLY A 215 2.22 -0.06 0.83
CA GLY A 215 2.74 -1.41 0.75
C GLY A 215 2.71 -1.96 -0.68
N ASN A 216 3.40 -3.07 -0.89
CA ASN A 216 3.40 -3.72 -2.20
C ASN A 216 2.05 -4.40 -2.51
N HIS A 217 1.27 -4.79 -1.51
CA HIS A 217 -0.07 -5.35 -1.71
C HIS A 217 -1.08 -4.30 -2.14
N GLU A 218 -0.97 -3.05 -1.69
CA GLU A 218 -1.76 -1.94 -2.24
C GLU A 218 -1.44 -1.69 -3.72
N LEU A 219 -0.16 -1.77 -4.11
CA LEU A 219 0.24 -1.66 -5.53
C LEU A 219 -0.33 -2.81 -6.37
N LEU A 220 -0.34 -4.05 -5.83
CA LEU A 220 -0.97 -5.20 -6.49
C LEU A 220 -2.47 -5.02 -6.67
N LEU A 221 -3.18 -4.64 -5.62
CA LEU A 221 -4.64 -4.44 -5.66
C LEU A 221 -5.03 -3.30 -6.61
N LEU A 222 -4.31 -2.16 -6.54
CA LEU A 222 -4.48 -1.04 -7.48
C LEU A 222 -4.23 -1.49 -8.93
N GLY A 223 -3.15 -2.22 -9.16
CA GLY A 223 -2.78 -2.75 -10.47
C GLY A 223 -3.80 -3.77 -10.99
N ALA A 224 -4.24 -4.72 -10.17
CA ALA A 224 -5.25 -5.70 -10.52
C ALA A 224 -6.59 -5.03 -10.88
N LYS A 225 -6.99 -4.00 -10.11
CA LYS A 225 -8.21 -3.23 -10.39
C LYS A 225 -8.14 -2.43 -11.68
N ARG A 226 -7.00 -1.79 -11.96
CA ARG A 226 -6.83 -0.88 -13.11
C ARG A 226 -6.51 -1.62 -14.40
N PHE A 227 -5.62 -2.60 -14.34
CA PHE A 227 -5.03 -3.24 -15.52
C PHE A 227 -5.51 -4.66 -15.74
N GLY A 228 -6.00 -5.36 -14.69
CA GLY A 228 -6.53 -6.72 -14.80
C GLY A 228 -5.52 -7.67 -15.45
N ASP A 229 -5.95 -8.32 -16.54
CA ASP A 229 -5.13 -9.27 -17.31
C ASP A 229 -4.25 -8.60 -18.40
N THR A 230 -4.12 -7.27 -18.40
CA THR A 230 -3.22 -6.57 -19.34
C THR A 230 -1.81 -7.12 -19.19
N PRO A 231 -1.18 -7.62 -20.29
CA PRO A 231 0.17 -8.18 -20.21
C PRO A 231 1.20 -7.13 -19.81
N VAL A 232 2.06 -7.46 -18.85
CA VAL A 232 3.21 -6.67 -18.44
C VAL A 232 4.50 -7.49 -18.58
N GLN A 233 5.63 -6.81 -18.76
CA GLN A 233 6.92 -7.47 -18.87
C GLN A 233 7.48 -7.78 -17.48
N SER A 234 7.62 -9.07 -17.17
CA SER A 234 8.33 -9.54 -15.98
C SER A 234 9.71 -10.08 -16.35
N GLY A 235 10.61 -10.21 -15.37
CA GLY A 235 11.92 -10.84 -15.61
C GLY A 235 11.84 -12.30 -16.07
N ALA A 236 10.74 -12.98 -15.73
CA ALA A 236 10.47 -14.38 -16.09
C ALA A 236 9.57 -14.54 -17.34
N GLY A 237 9.24 -13.43 -18.03
CA GLY A 237 8.35 -13.45 -19.21
C GLY A 237 7.16 -12.51 -19.05
N THR A 238 6.00 -12.89 -19.60
CA THR A 238 4.77 -12.09 -19.53
C THR A 238 3.99 -12.43 -18.26
N ALA A 239 3.57 -11.43 -17.51
CA ALA A 239 2.72 -11.53 -16.33
C ALA A 239 1.49 -10.63 -16.46
N SER A 240 0.57 -10.65 -15.49
CA SER A 240 -0.48 -9.67 -15.32
C SER A 240 -0.68 -9.36 -13.84
N PHE A 241 -1.19 -8.15 -13.55
CA PHE A 241 -1.51 -7.77 -12.19
C PHE A 241 -2.57 -8.67 -11.57
N GLN A 242 -3.59 -9.07 -12.33
CA GLN A 242 -4.64 -9.96 -11.85
C GLN A 242 -4.06 -11.31 -11.40
N ALA A 243 -3.18 -11.91 -12.21
CA ALA A 243 -2.55 -13.18 -11.86
C ALA A 243 -1.62 -13.04 -10.64
N ALA A 244 -0.79 -11.99 -10.62
CA ALA A 244 0.11 -11.73 -9.50
C ALA A 244 -0.65 -11.49 -8.19
N TRP A 245 -1.73 -10.68 -8.23
CA TRP A 245 -2.56 -10.42 -7.07
C TRP A 245 -3.18 -11.71 -6.50
N LEU A 246 -3.75 -12.57 -7.35
CA LEU A 246 -4.32 -13.85 -6.92
C LEU A 246 -3.25 -14.77 -6.32
N LEU A 247 -2.05 -14.84 -6.92
CA LEU A 247 -0.94 -15.65 -6.41
C LEU A 247 -0.39 -15.17 -5.08
N ASN A 248 -0.52 -13.88 -4.78
CA ASN A 248 -0.09 -13.29 -3.51
C ASN A 248 -1.20 -13.25 -2.44
N GLY A 249 -2.29 -13.99 -2.63
CA GLY A 249 -3.36 -14.13 -1.65
C GLY A 249 -4.48 -13.11 -1.79
N GLY A 250 -4.64 -12.54 -2.99
CA GLY A 250 -5.70 -11.58 -3.31
C GLY A 250 -7.10 -12.13 -3.00
N GLN A 251 -7.87 -11.38 -2.20
CA GLN A 251 -9.20 -11.78 -1.76
C GLN A 251 -10.27 -11.19 -2.67
N LYS A 252 -11.06 -12.06 -3.29
CA LYS A 252 -12.15 -11.63 -4.16
C LYS A 252 -13.15 -10.72 -3.45
N THR A 253 -13.39 -10.95 -2.16
CA THR A 253 -14.25 -10.11 -1.32
C THR A 253 -13.74 -8.68 -1.23
N ASP A 254 -12.43 -8.48 -1.16
CA ASP A 254 -11.82 -7.15 -1.16
C ASP A 254 -12.02 -6.46 -2.52
N MET A 255 -11.77 -7.17 -3.62
CA MET A 255 -11.99 -6.64 -4.97
C MET A 255 -13.46 -6.25 -5.23
N ASP A 256 -14.42 -7.04 -4.72
CA ASP A 256 -15.86 -6.80 -4.89
C ASP A 256 -16.33 -5.57 -4.04
N ARG A 257 -15.69 -5.30 -2.89
CA ARG A 257 -16.01 -4.17 -1.99
C ARG A 257 -15.22 -2.90 -2.32
N LEU A 258 -14.17 -3.00 -3.12
CA LEU A 258 -13.28 -1.90 -3.46
C LEU A 258 -14.01 -0.80 -4.23
N GLN A 259 -14.01 0.42 -3.67
CA GLN A 259 -14.68 1.60 -4.20
C GLN A 259 -13.68 2.68 -4.62
N ASP A 260 -14.13 3.68 -5.38
CA ASP A 260 -13.29 4.75 -5.91
C ASP A 260 -12.55 5.54 -4.80
N HIS A 261 -13.15 5.73 -3.64
CA HIS A 261 -12.50 6.43 -2.55
C HIS A 261 -11.34 5.63 -1.93
N HIS A 262 -11.43 4.29 -1.87
CA HIS A 262 -10.32 3.43 -1.45
C HIS A 262 -9.16 3.53 -2.44
N LEU A 263 -9.45 3.47 -3.76
CA LEU A 263 -8.45 3.62 -4.81
C LEU A 263 -7.74 4.97 -4.74
N GLN A 264 -8.51 6.04 -4.50
CA GLN A 264 -7.96 7.39 -4.36
C GLN A 264 -7.14 7.55 -3.09
N TRP A 265 -7.53 6.91 -2.00
CA TRP A 265 -6.79 6.92 -0.74
C TRP A 265 -5.45 6.19 -0.91
N MET A 266 -5.48 4.94 -1.37
CA MET A 266 -4.26 4.15 -1.61
C MET A 266 -3.30 4.85 -2.58
N ALA A 267 -3.80 5.45 -3.66
CA ALA A 267 -2.96 6.12 -4.66
C ALA A 267 -2.26 7.40 -4.14
N ARG A 268 -2.57 7.85 -2.93
CA ARG A 268 -1.95 9.03 -2.28
C ARG A 268 -1.06 8.67 -1.10
N LEU A 269 -0.90 7.38 -0.81
CA LEU A 269 -0.01 6.93 0.26
C LEU A 269 1.42 7.26 -0.11
N ASP A 270 2.16 7.79 0.85
CA ASP A 270 3.60 8.01 0.70
C ASP A 270 4.35 6.67 0.75
N ALA A 271 5.48 6.59 0.08
CA ALA A 271 6.34 5.40 0.11
C ALA A 271 7.36 5.45 1.27
N VAL A 272 7.73 6.65 1.69
CA VAL A 272 8.77 6.90 2.70
C VAL A 272 8.40 8.08 3.56
N THR A 273 8.71 8.02 4.85
CA THR A 273 8.63 9.17 5.75
C THR A 273 9.67 9.11 6.85
N GLN A 274 9.90 10.21 7.55
CA GLN A 274 10.78 10.27 8.72
C GLN A 274 10.02 10.86 9.91
N GLU A 275 10.13 10.20 11.07
CA GLU A 275 9.51 10.63 12.33
C GLU A 275 10.46 10.36 13.51
N ASP A 276 10.74 11.35 14.32
CA ASP A 276 11.56 11.24 15.54
C ASP A 276 12.87 10.45 15.35
N GLY A 277 13.60 10.75 14.28
CA GLY A 277 14.86 10.05 13.96
C GLY A 277 14.68 8.66 13.35
N HIS A 278 13.45 8.19 13.12
CA HIS A 278 13.17 6.92 12.44
C HIS A 278 12.77 7.17 10.98
N LEU A 279 13.46 6.52 10.05
CA LEU A 279 13.06 6.44 8.64
C LEU A 279 12.08 5.27 8.50
N LEU A 280 10.84 5.56 8.16
CA LEU A 280 9.78 4.58 8.00
C LEU A 280 9.65 4.19 6.52
N LEU A 281 9.73 2.89 6.23
CA LEU A 281 9.60 2.29 4.91
C LEU A 281 8.63 1.11 5.00
N HIS A 282 8.04 0.70 3.87
CA HIS A 282 7.35 -0.58 3.85
C HIS A 282 8.32 -1.76 3.75
N SER A 283 9.20 -1.79 2.77
CA SER A 283 10.04 -2.96 2.46
C SER A 283 11.53 -2.72 2.70
N ASP A 284 12.24 -3.75 3.15
CA ASP A 284 13.67 -3.79 3.45
C ASP A 284 14.53 -3.88 2.16
N THR A 285 14.41 -2.85 1.31
CA THR A 285 15.11 -2.74 0.02
C THR A 285 15.76 -1.37 -0.16
N THR A 286 16.85 -1.32 -0.93
CA THR A 286 17.48 -0.06 -1.36
C THR A 286 16.84 0.52 -2.63
N ALA A 287 15.83 -0.14 -3.20
CA ALA A 287 15.19 0.28 -4.45
C ALA A 287 14.50 1.65 -4.38
N TYR A 288 14.24 2.18 -3.19
CA TYR A 288 13.78 3.56 -3.01
C TYR A 288 14.73 4.60 -3.61
N LEU A 289 16.05 4.33 -3.60
CA LEU A 289 17.07 5.19 -4.19
C LEU A 289 16.93 5.35 -5.71
N ASP A 290 16.24 4.44 -6.39
CA ASP A 290 15.95 4.54 -7.82
C ASP A 290 14.93 5.62 -8.15
N TYR A 291 14.19 6.13 -7.16
CA TYR A 291 13.06 7.06 -7.33
C TYR A 291 13.39 8.49 -6.89
N GLY A 292 14.45 8.71 -6.12
CA GLY A 292 14.84 10.05 -5.70
C GLY A 292 15.94 10.06 -4.65
N ASP A 293 16.52 11.24 -4.45
CA ASP A 293 17.57 11.50 -3.47
C ASP A 293 17.06 12.23 -2.21
N SER A 294 15.75 12.34 -2.08
CA SER A 294 15.04 12.86 -0.90
C SER A 294 13.70 12.15 -0.71
N ILE A 295 13.15 12.19 0.50
CA ILE A 295 11.83 11.63 0.83
C ILE A 295 10.76 12.21 -0.10
N GLU A 296 10.75 13.52 -0.30
CA GLU A 296 9.81 14.22 -1.17
C GLU A 296 9.93 13.72 -2.63
N ALA A 297 11.15 13.62 -3.15
CA ALA A 297 11.38 13.16 -4.52
C ALA A 297 10.90 11.72 -4.74
N VAL A 298 11.12 10.82 -3.76
CA VAL A 298 10.62 9.44 -3.83
C VAL A 298 9.09 9.41 -3.83
N ASN A 299 8.45 10.13 -2.93
CA ASN A 299 6.99 10.15 -2.82
C ASN A 299 6.37 10.76 -4.08
N ASP A 300 6.90 11.87 -4.60
CA ASP A 300 6.45 12.48 -5.84
C ASP A 300 6.59 11.53 -7.03
N ALA A 301 7.72 10.82 -7.15
CA ALA A 301 7.94 9.85 -8.22
C ALA A 301 6.95 8.67 -8.16
N VAL A 302 6.67 8.13 -6.96
CA VAL A 302 5.68 7.07 -6.76
C VAL A 302 4.28 7.56 -7.12
N HIS A 303 3.87 8.73 -6.66
CA HIS A 303 2.58 9.33 -7.00
C HIS A 303 2.45 9.61 -8.50
N GLU A 304 3.52 10.06 -9.15
CA GLU A 304 3.54 10.29 -10.59
C GLU A 304 3.34 9.00 -11.38
N VAL A 305 4.04 7.91 -11.03
CA VAL A 305 3.87 6.58 -11.63
C VAL A 305 2.42 6.11 -11.51
N LEU A 306 1.82 6.24 -10.34
CA LEU A 306 0.42 5.86 -10.11
C LEU A 306 -0.56 6.75 -10.86
N THR A 307 -0.25 8.04 -11.05
CA THR A 307 -1.09 9.00 -11.77
C THR A 307 -1.02 8.79 -13.29
N ARG A 308 0.16 8.52 -13.85
CA ARG A 308 0.33 8.20 -15.28
C ARG A 308 -0.41 6.95 -15.68
N SER A 309 -0.54 6.00 -14.76
CA SER A 309 -1.32 4.77 -14.95
C SER A 309 -0.85 3.93 -16.16
N ASP A 310 0.47 3.85 -16.38
CA ASP A 310 1.07 2.89 -17.30
C ASP A 310 1.32 1.56 -16.61
N ALA A 311 0.81 0.46 -17.19
CA ALA A 311 0.86 -0.84 -16.57
C ALA A 311 2.30 -1.35 -16.32
N ASN A 312 3.25 -1.07 -17.22
CA ASN A 312 4.64 -1.52 -17.07
C ASN A 312 5.39 -0.67 -16.04
N GLU A 313 5.13 0.65 -15.97
CA GLU A 313 5.74 1.52 -14.95
C GLU A 313 5.26 1.13 -13.54
N VAL A 314 3.96 0.90 -13.36
CA VAL A 314 3.39 0.44 -12.08
C VAL A 314 3.90 -0.96 -11.73
N TRP A 315 4.09 -1.85 -12.73
CA TRP A 315 4.65 -3.17 -12.53
C TRP A 315 6.12 -3.11 -12.08
N ASP A 316 6.93 -2.22 -12.68
CA ASP A 316 8.32 -2.03 -12.26
C ASP A 316 8.41 -1.49 -10.82
N LEU A 317 7.56 -0.51 -10.47
CA LEU A 317 7.43 0.00 -9.11
C LEU A 317 7.08 -1.13 -8.13
N PHE A 318 6.03 -1.92 -8.41
CA PHE A 318 5.64 -3.06 -7.60
C PHE A 318 6.81 -4.03 -7.39
N ARG A 319 7.47 -4.45 -8.48
CA ARG A 319 8.61 -5.39 -8.40
C ARG A 319 9.78 -4.85 -7.57
N LYS A 320 10.04 -3.56 -7.62
CA LYS A 320 11.11 -2.92 -6.85
C LYS A 320 10.78 -2.85 -5.37
N LEU A 321 9.56 -2.48 -5.03
CA LEU A 321 9.12 -2.39 -3.63
C LEU A 321 8.71 -3.76 -3.03
N THR A 322 8.70 -4.82 -3.82
CA THR A 322 8.52 -6.21 -3.33
C THR A 322 9.83 -6.90 -2.98
N LYS A 323 10.99 -6.31 -3.31
CA LYS A 323 12.30 -6.89 -2.98
C LYS A 323 12.48 -6.96 -1.47
N ARG A 324 13.15 -8.03 -1.03
CA ARG A 324 13.36 -8.35 0.40
C ARG A 324 14.83 -8.54 0.72
N PHE A 325 15.14 -8.49 2.01
CA PHE A 325 16.39 -8.93 2.62
C PHE A 325 17.63 -8.11 2.26
N ALA A 326 17.48 -6.87 1.71
CA ALA A 326 18.63 -6.01 1.46
C ALA A 326 19.36 -5.57 2.74
N PHE A 327 18.66 -5.62 3.89
CA PHE A 327 19.23 -5.23 5.19
C PHE A 327 19.74 -6.43 6.01
N ARG A 328 19.54 -7.66 5.49
CA ARG A 328 20.02 -8.89 6.09
C ARG A 328 21.49 -9.10 5.74
N ASP A 329 22.14 -10.03 6.41
CA ASP A 329 23.50 -10.50 6.18
C ASP A 329 24.59 -9.43 6.37
N GLU A 330 25.84 -9.74 6.00
CA GLU A 330 26.99 -8.87 6.23
C GLU A 330 26.93 -7.51 5.53
N SER A 331 26.24 -7.43 4.39
CA SER A 331 26.06 -6.19 3.64
C SER A 331 24.90 -5.32 4.14
N GLY A 332 24.00 -5.88 4.94
CA GLY A 332 22.80 -5.22 5.43
C GLY A 332 23.03 -3.88 6.11
N PRO A 333 23.94 -3.79 7.09
CA PRO A 333 24.23 -2.52 7.74
C PRO A 333 24.71 -1.43 6.79
N GLN A 334 25.40 -1.77 5.70
CA GLN A 334 25.84 -0.81 4.71
C GLN A 334 24.65 -0.30 3.88
N ALA A 335 23.74 -1.17 3.45
CA ALA A 335 22.53 -0.82 2.73
C ALA A 335 21.63 0.12 3.56
N VAL A 336 21.47 -0.16 4.86
CA VAL A 336 20.75 0.71 5.79
C VAL A 336 21.40 2.08 5.90
N ARG A 337 22.75 2.13 6.08
CA ARG A 337 23.48 3.42 6.17
C ARG A 337 23.36 4.25 4.89
N GLU A 338 23.29 3.61 3.73
CA GLU A 338 23.09 4.31 2.45
C GLU A 338 21.74 5.03 2.41
N LEU A 339 20.66 4.37 2.81
CA LEU A 339 19.32 4.97 2.90
C LEU A 339 19.28 6.08 3.95
N LEU A 340 19.83 5.85 5.14
CA LEU A 340 19.87 6.87 6.21
C LEU A 340 20.73 8.08 5.82
N ALA A 341 21.82 7.88 5.08
CA ALA A 341 22.65 8.98 4.56
C ALA A 341 21.91 9.81 3.51
N THR A 342 21.01 9.19 2.74
CA THR A 342 20.25 9.85 1.67
C THR A 342 19.01 10.55 2.22
N TYR A 343 18.23 9.86 3.06
CA TYR A 343 16.90 10.32 3.49
C TYR A 343 16.88 10.87 4.91
N GLY A 344 17.95 10.69 5.67
CA GLY A 344 18.01 11.08 7.07
C GLY A 344 17.50 9.99 8.01
N GLY A 345 17.49 10.33 9.29
CA GLY A 345 17.14 9.41 10.37
C GLY A 345 18.35 8.71 10.99
N GLU A 346 18.11 8.04 12.10
CA GLU A 346 19.10 7.29 12.86
C GLU A 346 18.90 5.77 12.75
N ARG A 347 17.65 5.36 12.42
CA ARG A 347 17.24 3.97 12.34
C ARG A 347 16.12 3.81 11.32
N ILE A 348 16.11 2.70 10.57
CA ILE A 348 14.99 2.33 9.70
C ILE A 348 14.00 1.48 10.49
N VAL A 349 12.69 1.69 10.26
CA VAL A 349 11.59 0.82 10.71
C VAL A 349 10.80 0.39 9.49
N HIS A 350 10.61 -0.92 9.31
CA HIS A 350 9.98 -1.47 8.12
C HIS A 350 9.07 -2.69 8.43
N GLY A 351 8.15 -2.98 7.51
CA GLY A 351 7.30 -4.17 7.47
C GLY A 351 7.80 -5.22 6.48
N HIS A 352 6.89 -5.78 5.71
CA HIS A 352 7.09 -6.56 4.49
C HIS A 352 7.77 -7.92 4.63
N SER A 353 8.89 -7.98 5.32
CA SER A 353 9.66 -9.21 5.53
C SER A 353 9.31 -9.81 6.89
N PRO A 354 8.54 -10.92 6.92
CA PRO A 354 8.20 -11.58 8.19
C PRO A 354 9.44 -11.91 9.01
N ILE A 355 9.42 -11.56 10.27
CA ILE A 355 10.54 -11.76 11.19
C ILE A 355 11.03 -13.24 11.19
N PRO A 356 10.17 -14.28 11.15
CA PRO A 356 10.64 -15.67 11.04
C PRO A 356 11.52 -15.93 9.81
N TYR A 357 11.23 -15.29 8.67
CA TYR A 357 12.10 -15.38 7.47
C TYR A 357 13.43 -14.65 7.65
N LEU A 358 13.43 -13.51 8.31
CA LEU A 358 14.67 -12.78 8.63
C LEU A 358 15.57 -13.59 9.56
N LEU A 359 14.99 -14.35 10.49
CA LEU A 359 15.71 -15.24 11.42
C LEU A 359 16.15 -16.56 10.75
N GLY A 360 15.67 -16.87 9.53
CA GLY A 360 15.96 -18.13 8.84
C GLY A 360 15.23 -19.34 9.42
N GLU A 361 14.15 -19.12 10.18
CA GLU A 361 13.38 -20.16 10.86
C GLU A 361 12.34 -20.85 9.99
N VAL A 362 12.04 -20.28 8.81
CA VAL A 362 11.09 -20.83 7.85
C VAL A 362 11.84 -21.27 6.60
N GLY A 363 11.89 -22.57 6.36
CA GLY A 363 12.51 -23.07 5.12
C GLY A 363 13.28 -24.38 5.20
N THR A 364 13.09 -25.21 6.24
CA THR A 364 13.51 -26.61 6.17
C THR A 364 12.38 -27.44 5.56
N GLU A 365 12.65 -28.12 4.45
CA GLU A 365 11.70 -29.00 3.73
C GLU A 365 11.11 -30.13 4.61
N ASP A 366 11.57 -30.27 5.83
CA ASP A 366 11.19 -31.33 6.76
C ASP A 366 10.06 -30.95 7.76
N GLY A 367 9.53 -29.72 7.71
CA GLY A 367 8.29 -29.33 8.42
C GLY A 367 8.32 -29.44 9.95
N GLU A 368 9.50 -29.62 10.58
CA GLU A 368 9.68 -29.70 12.03
C GLU A 368 10.31 -28.39 12.59
N GLY A 369 9.82 -27.21 12.12
CA GLY A 369 10.09 -25.96 12.82
C GLY A 369 9.04 -25.79 13.90
N GLU A 370 9.45 -25.60 15.15
CA GLU A 370 8.55 -25.05 16.16
C GLU A 370 8.04 -23.71 15.63
N ASP A 371 6.70 -23.51 15.59
CA ASP A 371 6.09 -22.23 15.22
C ASP A 371 6.61 -21.15 16.20
N THR A 372 7.63 -20.41 15.77
CA THR A 372 8.18 -19.33 16.60
C THR A 372 7.17 -18.20 16.62
N VAL A 373 6.47 -18.04 17.72
CA VAL A 373 5.56 -16.92 17.93
C VAL A 373 6.41 -15.67 18.14
N VAL A 374 6.34 -14.76 17.16
CA VAL A 374 6.99 -13.45 17.26
C VAL A 374 6.16 -12.54 18.17
N GLU A 375 6.74 -12.14 19.30
CA GLU A 375 6.11 -11.29 20.31
C GLU A 375 6.55 -9.83 20.20
N GLU A 376 7.74 -9.57 19.65
CA GLU A 376 8.41 -8.28 19.66
C GLU A 376 9.03 -7.97 18.30
N PRO A 377 9.27 -6.67 17.96
CA PRO A 377 9.99 -6.28 16.75
C PRO A 377 11.43 -6.81 16.76
N HIS A 378 11.96 -7.14 15.60
CA HIS A 378 13.31 -7.63 15.45
C HIS A 378 14.29 -6.51 15.08
N VAL A 379 15.25 -6.25 15.98
CA VAL A 379 16.32 -5.25 15.77
C VAL A 379 17.55 -5.95 15.20
N TYR A 380 18.03 -5.49 14.04
CA TYR A 380 19.14 -6.11 13.31
C TYR A 380 19.97 -5.08 12.52
N ALA A 381 20.86 -5.51 11.64
CA ALA A 381 21.74 -4.63 10.86
C ALA A 381 22.53 -3.65 11.75
N ASP A 382 23.29 -4.15 12.73
CA ASP A 382 24.02 -3.37 13.75
C ASP A 382 23.11 -2.45 14.59
N GLY A 383 21.83 -2.81 14.78
CA GLY A 383 20.87 -2.01 15.51
C GLY A 383 20.26 -0.86 14.69
N LEU A 384 20.55 -0.81 13.38
CA LEU A 384 20.11 0.26 12.48
C LEU A 384 18.76 -0.02 11.80
N ALA A 385 18.26 -1.26 11.84
CA ALA A 385 16.98 -1.64 11.27
C ALA A 385 16.09 -2.34 12.31
N VAL A 386 14.78 -2.10 12.19
CA VAL A 386 13.72 -2.70 13.01
C VAL A 386 12.67 -3.28 12.07
N ALA A 387 12.50 -4.60 12.09
CA ALA A 387 11.44 -5.29 11.39
C ALA A 387 10.18 -5.36 12.25
N MET A 388 9.03 -5.03 11.65
CA MET A 388 7.73 -4.94 12.29
C MET A 388 6.71 -5.96 11.78
N ASP A 389 7.02 -6.76 10.74
CA ASP A 389 6.13 -7.82 10.28
C ASP A 389 6.27 -9.05 11.18
N GLY A 390 5.39 -9.15 12.16
CA GLY A 390 5.34 -10.27 13.12
C GLY A 390 4.78 -11.56 12.53
N GLY A 391 4.43 -11.59 11.24
CA GLY A 391 3.91 -12.79 10.57
C GLY A 391 2.48 -13.12 10.94
N VAL A 392 1.59 -12.13 11.05
CA VAL A 392 0.15 -12.37 11.35
C VAL A 392 -0.48 -13.39 10.41
N THR A 393 -0.01 -13.48 9.18
CA THR A 393 -0.44 -14.45 8.16
C THR A 393 0.10 -15.87 8.39
N MET A 394 1.03 -16.04 9.32
CA MET A 394 1.75 -17.28 9.61
C MET A 394 1.54 -17.74 11.08
N ALA A 395 0.35 -17.52 11.62
CA ALA A 395 0.04 -17.70 13.04
C ALA A 395 0.93 -16.85 14.00
N GLY A 396 1.62 -15.84 13.47
CA GLY A 396 2.34 -14.84 14.24
C GLY A 396 1.43 -13.76 14.80
N LYS A 397 2.03 -12.67 15.27
CA LYS A 397 1.33 -11.57 15.94
C LYS A 397 1.37 -10.30 15.08
N LEU A 398 0.27 -9.58 15.06
CA LEU A 398 0.29 -8.20 14.56
C LEU A 398 1.00 -7.31 15.58
N LEU A 399 2.10 -6.70 15.16
CA LEU A 399 2.90 -5.84 16.03
C LEU A 399 2.42 -4.39 15.96
N VAL A 400 2.15 -3.83 17.13
CA VAL A 400 1.90 -2.40 17.35
C VAL A 400 2.84 -1.96 18.46
N VAL A 401 3.77 -1.04 18.18
CA VAL A 401 4.78 -0.65 19.15
C VAL A 401 4.97 0.85 19.23
N GLN A 402 5.29 1.32 20.43
CA GLN A 402 5.70 2.71 20.64
C GLN A 402 7.19 2.89 20.30
N LEU A 403 7.51 3.98 19.58
CA LEU A 403 8.88 4.39 19.32
C LEU A 403 9.28 5.60 20.20
N PRO A 404 10.58 5.75 20.54
CA PRO A 404 11.65 4.78 20.33
C PRO A 404 11.46 3.51 21.16
N LEU A 405 11.95 2.37 20.65
CA LEU A 405 11.91 1.13 21.41
C LEU A 405 12.67 1.31 22.73
N THR A 406 12.05 0.96 23.85
CA THR A 406 12.73 0.84 25.14
C THR A 406 13.57 -0.44 25.13
N VAL A 407 14.88 -0.27 25.05
CA VAL A 407 15.86 -1.37 25.08
C VAL A 407 16.18 -1.71 26.52
#